data_2f9d8c30a37497def6e446c77fe5e9f8
#
_entry.id   2f9d8c30a37497def6e446c77fe5e9f8
#
_cell.length_a   1.000
_cell.length_b   1.000
_cell.length_c   1.000
_cell.angle_alpha   90.00
_cell.angle_beta   90.00
_cell.angle_gamma   90.00
#
_symmetry.space_group_name_H-M   'P 1'
#
loop_
_entity.id
_entity.type
_entity.pdbx_description
1 polymer ?
#
loop_
_entity_poly.entity_id
_entity_poly.type
_entity_poly.pdbx_seq_one_letter_code
_entity_poly.pdbx_strand_id
1 'polypeptide(L)'
;MPTPHSFVKKPVAVVLAALLASAPTVSAQSKGVDMSDPRINQGPKTVATGERGMVSTQLLSSTEAALRVLKDGGNAVDAAVTAMFHQEVADYHMVFLFGSMSALYYDAKSGKTHALVAIGAHPDPDRNGGKGTDQVVIGGTVRGAAALSKRFGSKPWASLVEPAIREAEEGPLVTSYMYGFNFGMWESGFLSDLRSHNEARKFYMPEGHLVGAGQRWKMPALAATLREVARDPDYMYTGAWGKKFVEAVKKAGMSVTAEDLAEYQPEWTEPVRFSYRGHELQGSPAPDTGGLAIGFNLNVLENFDLPRLGSYAKSAETMEIVARTMARVQKETRGAIRDPHTYNVPGALWLSKDYGRMVAEFVKQTMPKVSLAAKTAEAPIPGATVVTTVGSNHIVVADAEGNWVSMLHTIHGGAPGIFIDGVRATGSGLPAPSRGPGRRLILPISALLAMKDGKPWLAMGTPGNPPQPVTEVLLNIFDFGLSPDQAAEAPRFWAVPDDGAPGGHGLKIQYESRLAPEVVSGLRARGFALEDLGAYNYHTGSMQIVWRDLKTGKLMGSTDARRLGNAQGY
;
A
#
# COMPACT_ATOMS: atom_id res chain seq x y z
N MET A 1 -80.57 28.69 -22.66
CA MET A 1 -79.55 27.84 -23.31
C MET A 1 -78.49 28.75 -23.90
N PRO A 2 -77.34 28.82 -23.38
CA PRO A 2 -76.16 29.36 -24.12
C PRO A 2 -75.12 28.31 -24.30
N THR A 3 -74.51 28.36 -25.47
CA THR A 3 -73.41 27.52 -26.04
C THR A 3 -72.05 27.73 -25.35
N PRO A 4 -71.17 26.74 -25.32
CA PRO A 4 -69.91 26.85 -24.62
C PRO A 4 -68.79 27.47 -25.50
N HIS A 5 -68.05 28.37 -24.88
CA HIS A 5 -66.83 28.98 -25.46
C HIS A 5 -65.67 28.01 -25.51
N SER A 6 -65.06 27.92 -26.71
CA SER A 6 -63.82 27.21 -26.97
C SER A 6 -62.58 27.97 -26.45
N PHE A 7 -61.81 27.38 -25.56
CA PHE A 7 -60.49 27.87 -25.15
C PHE A 7 -59.41 27.30 -26.09
N VAL A 8 -58.77 28.19 -26.82
CA VAL A 8 -57.60 27.91 -27.65
C VAL A 8 -56.40 27.70 -26.74
N LYS A 9 -55.86 26.50 -26.73
CA LYS A 9 -54.55 26.20 -26.13
C LYS A 9 -53.46 26.67 -27.09
N LYS A 10 -52.70 27.70 -26.68
CA LYS A 10 -51.43 28.07 -27.33
C LYS A 10 -50.31 27.20 -26.73
N PRO A 11 -49.30 26.78 -27.55
CA PRO A 11 -48.28 25.85 -27.09
C PRO A 11 -47.18 26.57 -26.28
N VAL A 12 -46.97 26.11 -25.06
CA VAL A 12 -45.88 26.52 -24.15
C VAL A 12 -44.55 25.77 -24.45
N ALA A 13 -44.49 25.06 -25.58
CA ALA A 13 -43.40 24.14 -25.89
C ALA A 13 -42.17 24.75 -26.61
N VAL A 14 -42.17 26.06 -26.92
CA VAL A 14 -41.08 26.65 -27.75
C VAL A 14 -40.07 27.48 -26.93
N VAL A 15 -40.32 27.80 -25.67
CA VAL A 15 -39.43 28.66 -24.87
C VAL A 15 -38.41 27.84 -24.04
N LEU A 16 -38.64 26.54 -23.81
CA LEU A 16 -37.70 25.71 -23.02
C LEU A 16 -36.50 25.15 -23.85
N ALA A 17 -36.62 25.13 -25.19
CA ALA A 17 -35.55 24.61 -26.03
C ALA A 17 -34.42 25.63 -26.34
N ALA A 18 -34.70 26.93 -26.18
CA ALA A 18 -33.72 27.99 -26.46
C ALA A 18 -32.83 28.35 -25.27
N LEU A 19 -33.17 27.91 -24.03
CA LEU A 19 -32.37 28.15 -22.82
C LEU A 19 -31.39 27.03 -22.50
N LEU A 20 -31.42 25.90 -23.21
CA LEU A 20 -30.47 24.81 -23.07
C LEU A 20 -29.31 24.86 -24.07
N ALA A 21 -29.35 25.78 -25.03
CA ALA A 21 -28.32 25.87 -26.09
C ALA A 21 -27.18 26.88 -25.80
N SER A 22 -27.16 27.54 -24.65
CA SER A 22 -26.13 28.52 -24.31
C SER A 22 -25.57 28.37 -22.89
N ALA A 23 -25.63 27.17 -22.31
CA ALA A 23 -24.74 26.86 -21.20
C ALA A 23 -23.32 26.81 -21.80
N PRO A 24 -22.38 27.67 -21.35
CA PRO A 24 -20.99 27.47 -21.73
C PRO A 24 -20.63 26.07 -21.26
N THR A 25 -20.23 25.20 -22.16
CA THR A 25 -19.46 24.02 -21.81
C THR A 25 -18.22 24.55 -21.14
N VAL A 26 -18.27 24.69 -19.81
CA VAL A 26 -17.07 24.75 -19.02
C VAL A 26 -16.44 23.36 -19.19
N SER A 27 -15.65 23.22 -20.24
CA SER A 27 -14.58 22.25 -20.28
C SER A 27 -13.73 22.60 -19.04
N ALA A 28 -14.03 21.96 -17.92
CA ALA A 28 -13.07 21.82 -16.87
C ALA A 28 -11.96 20.93 -17.43
N GLN A 29 -11.11 21.53 -18.28
CA GLN A 29 -9.73 21.08 -18.34
C GLN A 29 -9.27 21.19 -16.89
N SER A 30 -9.22 20.05 -16.19
CA SER A 30 -8.43 19.92 -15.00
C SER A 30 -7.06 20.43 -15.41
N LYS A 31 -6.72 21.66 -15.01
CA LYS A 31 -5.33 22.10 -15.07
C LYS A 31 -4.58 20.99 -14.36
N GLY A 32 -3.74 20.27 -15.11
CA GLY A 32 -2.96 19.20 -14.54
C GLY A 32 -2.32 19.73 -13.26
N VAL A 33 -2.28 18.89 -12.26
CA VAL A 33 -1.60 19.20 -11.01
C VAL A 33 -0.24 19.81 -11.37
N ASP A 34 0.10 20.97 -10.82
CA ASP A 34 1.41 21.56 -11.04
C ASP A 34 2.46 20.64 -10.42
N MET A 35 3.09 19.85 -11.26
CA MET A 35 4.08 18.84 -10.87
C MET A 35 5.37 19.47 -10.34
N SER A 36 5.55 20.79 -10.54
CA SER A 36 6.67 21.55 -9.99
C SER A 36 6.42 22.02 -8.56
N ASP A 37 5.18 21.92 -8.04
CA ASP A 37 4.88 22.27 -6.65
C ASP A 37 5.51 21.23 -5.71
N PRO A 38 6.53 21.60 -4.91
CA PRO A 38 7.22 20.67 -4.02
C PRO A 38 6.29 20.04 -2.96
N ARG A 39 5.15 20.66 -2.70
CA ARG A 39 4.15 20.14 -1.76
C ARG A 39 3.41 18.92 -2.31
N ILE A 40 3.34 18.80 -3.61
CA ILE A 40 2.63 17.70 -4.27
C ILE A 40 3.59 16.58 -4.63
N ASN A 41 4.78 16.91 -5.11
CA ASN A 41 5.88 15.99 -5.46
C ASN A 41 5.44 14.69 -6.16
N GLN A 42 4.37 14.73 -6.95
CA GLN A 42 3.99 13.66 -7.86
C GLN A 42 4.76 13.81 -9.18
N GLY A 43 5.01 12.69 -9.88
CA GLY A 43 5.77 12.68 -11.12
C GLY A 43 7.19 12.15 -10.94
N PRO A 44 8.00 12.17 -12.02
CA PRO A 44 9.35 11.60 -12.02
C PRO A 44 10.20 12.10 -10.87
N LYS A 45 10.95 11.20 -10.24
CA LYS A 45 11.78 11.46 -9.07
C LYS A 45 13.25 11.54 -9.43
N THR A 46 13.97 12.44 -8.77
CA THR A 46 15.43 12.45 -8.81
C THR A 46 16.00 11.38 -7.92
N VAL A 47 17.11 10.76 -8.36
CA VAL A 47 17.85 9.80 -7.54
C VAL A 47 18.68 10.54 -6.51
N ALA A 48 18.49 10.20 -5.24
CA ALA A 48 19.35 10.66 -4.15
C ALA A 48 20.60 9.79 -4.02
N THR A 49 21.69 10.38 -3.57
CA THR A 49 22.94 9.67 -3.29
C THR A 49 23.38 9.89 -1.86
N GLY A 50 24.05 8.92 -1.26
CA GLY A 50 24.60 9.02 0.09
C GLY A 50 25.79 8.08 0.26
N GLU A 51 26.73 8.45 1.12
CA GLU A 51 27.89 7.61 1.43
C GLU A 51 27.69 6.83 2.74
N ARG A 52 26.96 7.41 3.70
CA ARG A 52 26.81 6.90 5.06
C ARG A 52 25.40 6.44 5.39
N GLY A 53 24.38 7.03 4.74
CA GLY A 53 23.02 6.64 5.00
C GLY A 53 22.07 7.06 3.89
N MET A 54 20.94 6.36 3.78
CA MET A 54 19.90 6.61 2.81
C MET A 54 18.54 6.32 3.41
N VAL A 55 17.60 7.21 3.16
CA VAL A 55 16.20 7.08 3.56
C VAL A 55 15.31 7.28 2.34
N SER A 56 14.31 6.42 2.17
CA SER A 56 13.24 6.56 1.17
C SER A 56 11.90 6.33 1.84
N THR A 57 11.01 7.33 1.79
CA THR A 57 9.66 7.28 2.39
C THR A 57 8.59 7.89 1.49
N GLN A 58 7.33 7.83 1.93
CA GLN A 58 6.19 8.39 1.21
C GLN A 58 6.10 9.92 1.22
N LEU A 59 6.82 10.61 2.13
CA LEU A 59 6.73 12.07 2.30
C LEU A 59 8.10 12.68 2.52
N LEU A 60 8.33 13.86 1.95
CA LEU A 60 9.55 14.65 2.16
C LEU A 60 9.82 14.90 3.65
N SER A 61 8.84 15.40 4.40
CA SER A 61 9.00 15.72 5.82
C SER A 61 9.36 14.49 6.67
N SER A 62 8.81 13.32 6.35
CA SER A 62 9.15 12.07 7.03
C SER A 62 10.55 11.56 6.66
N THR A 63 10.96 11.75 5.40
CA THR A 63 12.34 11.47 4.96
C THR A 63 13.34 12.34 5.70
N GLU A 64 13.07 13.65 5.83
CA GLU A 64 13.91 14.60 6.55
C GLU A 64 14.01 14.29 8.05
N ALA A 65 12.88 13.91 8.69
CA ALA A 65 12.88 13.51 10.09
C ALA A 65 13.76 12.27 10.33
N ALA A 66 13.61 11.25 9.51
CA ALA A 66 14.41 10.03 9.57
C ALA A 66 15.90 10.27 9.28
N LEU A 67 16.20 11.07 8.25
CA LEU A 67 17.57 11.41 7.88
C LEU A 67 18.29 12.17 9.00
N ARG A 68 17.58 13.04 9.72
CA ARG A 68 18.12 13.74 10.89
C ARG A 68 18.54 12.75 11.98
N VAL A 69 17.70 11.74 12.26
CA VAL A 69 18.05 10.69 13.22
C VAL A 69 19.35 9.97 12.84
N LEU A 70 19.53 9.62 11.55
CA LEU A 70 20.78 9.02 11.09
C LEU A 70 21.97 9.95 11.26
N LYS A 71 21.84 11.24 10.91
CA LYS A 71 22.89 12.26 11.07
C LYS A 71 23.27 12.48 12.54
N ASP A 72 22.30 12.35 13.45
CA ASP A 72 22.48 12.49 14.89
C ASP A 72 22.98 11.17 15.54
N GLY A 73 23.46 10.21 14.73
CA GLY A 73 24.07 8.95 15.19
C GLY A 73 23.07 7.90 15.65
N GLY A 74 21.79 7.97 15.20
CA GLY A 74 20.86 6.85 15.27
C GLY A 74 21.12 5.85 14.15
N ASN A 75 20.63 4.62 14.30
CA ASN A 75 20.76 3.57 13.32
C ASN A 75 19.51 3.47 12.39
N ALA A 76 19.52 2.50 11.46
CA ALA A 76 18.44 2.31 10.50
C ALA A 76 17.08 2.04 11.17
N VAL A 77 17.05 1.35 12.31
CA VAL A 77 15.82 1.09 13.07
C VAL A 77 15.28 2.38 13.69
N ASP A 78 16.14 3.18 14.32
CA ASP A 78 15.74 4.45 14.91
C ASP A 78 15.11 5.39 13.86
N ALA A 79 15.77 5.50 12.71
CA ALA A 79 15.29 6.31 11.60
C ALA A 79 13.97 5.79 11.02
N ALA A 80 13.82 4.47 10.85
CA ALA A 80 12.59 3.87 10.33
C ALA A 80 11.41 4.05 11.29
N VAL A 81 11.61 3.86 12.60
CA VAL A 81 10.60 4.07 13.64
C VAL A 81 10.18 5.55 13.69
N THR A 82 11.14 6.48 13.60
CA THR A 82 10.85 7.90 13.55
C THR A 82 10.04 8.26 12.30
N ALA A 83 10.43 7.77 11.12
CA ALA A 83 9.67 7.97 9.88
C ALA A 83 8.24 7.44 9.99
N MET A 84 8.07 6.27 10.60
CA MET A 84 6.76 5.65 10.81
C MET A 84 5.86 6.55 11.65
N PHE A 85 6.29 6.97 12.84
CA PHE A 85 5.48 7.85 13.69
C PHE A 85 5.21 9.20 13.02
N HIS A 86 6.19 9.76 12.31
CA HIS A 86 5.99 11.00 11.56
C HIS A 86 4.92 10.84 10.47
N GLN A 87 4.89 9.72 9.74
CA GLN A 87 3.87 9.43 8.74
C GLN A 87 2.48 9.22 9.37
N GLU A 88 2.37 8.70 10.60
CA GLU A 88 1.10 8.58 11.32
C GLU A 88 0.43 9.95 11.57
N VAL A 89 1.17 11.03 11.43
CA VAL A 89 0.68 12.41 11.50
C VAL A 89 0.62 13.04 10.12
N ALA A 90 1.75 13.08 9.42
CA ALA A 90 1.89 13.82 8.17
C ALA A 90 1.15 13.18 7.00
N ASP A 91 0.85 11.87 7.08
CA ASP A 91 0.09 11.10 6.10
C ASP A 91 -1.13 10.40 6.72
N TYR A 92 -1.78 11.09 7.64
CA TYR A 92 -2.86 10.59 8.49
C TYR A 92 -4.01 9.91 7.72
N HIS A 93 -4.19 10.22 6.44
CA HIS A 93 -5.19 9.57 5.59
C HIS A 93 -4.78 8.16 5.14
N MET A 94 -3.49 7.82 5.19
CA MET A 94 -2.93 6.55 4.70
C MET A 94 -2.58 5.56 5.82
N VAL A 95 -2.28 6.04 7.02
CA VAL A 95 -1.79 5.24 8.15
C VAL A 95 -2.29 5.80 9.48
N PHE A 96 -2.28 5.02 10.55
CA PHE A 96 -2.60 5.50 11.90
C PHE A 96 -2.05 4.58 13.00
N LEU A 97 -1.88 5.12 14.21
CA LEU A 97 -1.19 4.49 15.35
C LEU A 97 -1.68 3.09 15.73
N PHE A 98 -2.98 2.81 15.57
CA PHE A 98 -3.56 1.51 15.91
C PHE A 98 -3.81 0.65 14.67
N GLY A 99 -2.89 0.71 13.71
CA GLY A 99 -2.90 -0.06 12.47
C GLY A 99 -2.11 -1.36 12.55
N SER A 100 -1.57 -1.77 11.41
CA SER A 100 -0.74 -2.97 11.27
C SER A 100 0.61 -2.61 10.67
N MET A 101 1.66 -3.38 10.97
CA MET A 101 2.97 -3.23 10.32
C MET A 101 3.69 -4.56 10.17
N SER A 102 4.64 -4.61 9.24
CA SER A 102 5.67 -5.65 9.15
C SER A 102 6.98 -5.06 8.67
N ALA A 103 8.10 -5.64 9.08
CA ALA A 103 9.42 -5.17 8.72
C ALA A 103 10.40 -6.34 8.47
N LEU A 104 11.29 -6.14 7.51
CA LEU A 104 12.53 -6.87 7.39
C LEU A 104 13.66 -5.98 7.90
N TYR A 105 14.48 -6.52 8.78
CA TYR A 105 15.68 -5.87 9.30
C TYR A 105 16.90 -6.76 9.06
N TYR A 106 17.84 -6.25 8.28
CA TYR A 106 19.16 -6.87 8.15
C TYR A 106 20.12 -6.24 9.17
N ASP A 107 20.61 -7.08 10.08
CA ASP A 107 21.62 -6.72 11.06
C ASP A 107 23.02 -7.00 10.50
N ALA A 108 23.74 -5.95 10.17
CA ALA A 108 25.08 -6.03 9.61
C ALA A 108 26.09 -6.71 10.55
N LYS A 109 25.90 -6.60 11.86
CA LYS A 109 26.79 -7.19 12.87
C LYS A 109 26.68 -8.71 12.89
N SER A 110 25.47 -9.26 12.79
CA SER A 110 25.25 -10.71 12.77
C SER A 110 25.22 -11.31 11.36
N GLY A 111 25.09 -10.47 10.32
CA GLY A 111 24.86 -10.91 8.94
C GLY A 111 23.49 -11.57 8.72
N LYS A 112 22.52 -11.36 9.60
CA LYS A 112 21.22 -12.00 9.56
C LYS A 112 20.10 -11.02 9.24
N THR A 113 19.10 -11.48 8.50
CA THR A 113 17.84 -10.78 8.33
C THR A 113 16.81 -11.34 9.32
N HIS A 114 16.13 -10.44 10.00
CA HIS A 114 15.03 -10.72 10.90
C HIS A 114 13.74 -10.19 10.28
N ALA A 115 12.65 -10.94 10.40
CA ALA A 115 11.32 -10.50 10.04
C ALA A 115 10.50 -10.21 11.31
N LEU A 116 9.85 -9.05 11.35
CA LEU A 116 8.88 -8.69 12.38
C LEU A 116 7.49 -8.64 11.77
N VAL A 117 6.57 -9.42 12.33
CA VAL A 117 5.15 -9.42 11.98
C VAL A 117 4.37 -8.78 13.12
N ALA A 118 3.90 -7.57 12.92
CA ALA A 118 3.03 -6.84 13.84
C ALA A 118 1.70 -6.49 13.15
N ILE A 119 1.15 -7.46 12.44
CA ILE A 119 -0.15 -7.39 11.81
C ILE A 119 -1.23 -7.49 12.88
N GLY A 120 -2.29 -6.69 12.75
CA GLY A 120 -3.41 -6.69 13.67
C GLY A 120 -4.09 -8.06 13.77
N ALA A 121 -4.65 -8.36 14.94
CA ALA A 121 -5.31 -9.61 15.24
C ALA A 121 -6.74 -9.41 15.72
N HIS A 122 -7.63 -10.34 15.38
CA HIS A 122 -8.98 -10.36 15.95
C HIS A 122 -8.96 -10.76 17.44
N PRO A 123 -9.88 -10.23 18.26
CA PRO A 123 -10.09 -10.68 19.63
C PRO A 123 -10.42 -12.18 19.69
N ASP A 124 -10.22 -12.79 20.84
CA ASP A 124 -10.56 -14.18 21.08
C ASP A 124 -12.09 -14.39 21.06
N PRO A 125 -12.65 -15.14 20.10
CA PRO A 125 -14.09 -15.35 20.04
C PRO A 125 -14.64 -16.11 21.24
N ASP A 126 -13.87 -17.02 21.82
CA ASP A 126 -14.32 -17.83 22.96
C ASP A 126 -14.45 -16.98 24.24
N ARG A 127 -13.55 -16.02 24.41
CA ARG A 127 -13.56 -15.07 25.54
C ARG A 127 -14.73 -14.10 25.49
N ASN A 128 -15.19 -13.75 24.31
CA ASN A 128 -16.21 -12.71 24.07
C ASN A 128 -17.58 -13.26 23.66
N GLY A 129 -17.80 -14.57 23.71
CA GLY A 129 -19.03 -15.19 23.21
C GLY A 129 -19.22 -15.09 21.70
N GLY A 130 -18.14 -14.84 20.94
CA GLY A 130 -18.09 -14.84 19.49
C GLY A 130 -18.78 -13.68 18.77
N LYS A 131 -19.56 -12.85 19.46
CA LYS A 131 -20.40 -11.82 18.83
C LYS A 131 -19.61 -10.56 18.52
N GLY A 132 -19.54 -10.19 17.22
CA GLY A 132 -18.94 -8.94 16.76
C GLY A 132 -17.41 -8.86 16.87
N THR A 133 -16.72 -9.93 17.28
CA THR A 133 -15.26 -9.98 17.34
C THR A 133 -14.60 -9.90 15.98
N ASP A 134 -15.29 -10.34 14.94
CA ASP A 134 -14.85 -10.33 13.54
C ASP A 134 -14.76 -8.92 12.91
N GLN A 135 -15.32 -7.92 13.58
CA GLN A 135 -15.26 -6.51 13.15
C GLN A 135 -14.15 -5.73 13.86
N VAL A 136 -13.59 -6.29 14.94
CA VAL A 136 -12.56 -5.66 15.75
C VAL A 136 -11.19 -6.23 15.39
N VAL A 137 -10.20 -5.35 15.28
CA VAL A 137 -8.81 -5.70 15.02
C VAL A 137 -7.92 -4.98 16.02
N ILE A 138 -7.21 -5.70 16.83
CA ILE A 138 -6.21 -5.16 17.74
C ILE A 138 -5.01 -4.75 16.88
N GLY A 139 -4.74 -3.45 16.81
CA GLY A 139 -3.65 -2.93 15.98
C GLY A 139 -2.27 -3.29 16.52
N GLY A 140 -1.29 -3.39 15.63
CA GLY A 140 0.06 -3.83 15.99
C GLY A 140 1.15 -2.76 15.81
N THR A 141 0.85 -1.60 15.21
CA THR A 141 1.86 -0.62 14.78
C THR A 141 2.75 -0.17 15.94
N VAL A 142 2.18 0.31 17.04
CA VAL A 142 2.98 0.86 18.17
C VAL A 142 3.81 -0.23 18.85
N ARG A 143 3.24 -1.40 19.15
CA ARG A 143 4.00 -2.53 19.74
C ARG A 143 5.06 -3.08 18.78
N GLY A 144 4.78 -3.10 17.48
CA GLY A 144 5.77 -3.49 16.46
C GLY A 144 6.96 -2.54 16.43
N ALA A 145 6.72 -1.24 16.43
CA ALA A 145 7.77 -0.23 16.50
C ALA A 145 8.57 -0.33 17.82
N ALA A 146 7.88 -0.54 18.94
CA ALA A 146 8.53 -0.74 20.23
C ALA A 146 9.39 -2.02 20.26
N ALA A 147 8.93 -3.11 19.66
CA ALA A 147 9.71 -4.35 19.55
C ALA A 147 10.98 -4.18 18.68
N LEU A 148 10.90 -3.43 17.56
CA LEU A 148 12.05 -3.06 16.74
C LEU A 148 13.04 -2.22 17.54
N SER A 149 12.57 -1.12 18.14
CA SER A 149 13.39 -0.18 18.91
C SER A 149 14.06 -0.88 20.11
N LYS A 150 13.32 -1.69 20.86
CA LYS A 150 13.84 -2.42 22.03
C LYS A 150 14.96 -3.39 21.67
N ARG A 151 14.84 -4.07 20.52
CA ARG A 151 15.78 -5.14 20.14
C ARG A 151 17.01 -4.60 19.40
N PHE A 152 16.84 -3.59 18.56
CA PHE A 152 17.86 -3.13 17.61
C PHE A 152 18.08 -1.62 17.58
N GLY A 153 17.22 -0.84 18.24
CA GLY A 153 17.37 0.62 18.32
C GLY A 153 18.55 1.04 19.20
N SER A 154 19.07 2.21 18.95
CA SER A 154 20.17 2.84 19.70
C SER A 154 19.76 4.12 20.43
N LYS A 155 18.64 4.71 20.05
CA LYS A 155 18.12 5.97 20.63
C LYS A 155 17.01 5.69 21.65
N PRO A 156 16.83 6.60 22.64
CA PRO A 156 15.71 6.50 23.56
C PRO A 156 14.37 6.54 22.83
N TRP A 157 13.43 5.66 23.20
CA TRP A 157 12.10 5.54 22.59
C TRP A 157 11.39 6.88 22.41
N ALA A 158 11.32 7.70 23.50
CA ALA A 158 10.64 8.99 23.46
C ALA A 158 11.20 9.92 22.38
N SER A 159 12.51 9.88 22.12
CA SER A 159 13.14 10.72 21.10
C SER A 159 12.76 10.34 19.67
N LEU A 160 12.35 9.07 19.44
CA LEU A 160 11.88 8.58 18.14
C LEU A 160 10.45 9.06 17.83
N VAL A 161 9.64 9.29 18.86
CA VAL A 161 8.25 9.76 18.74
C VAL A 161 8.16 11.29 18.66
N GLU A 162 9.13 11.99 19.27
CA GLU A 162 9.14 13.46 19.39
C GLU A 162 8.94 14.23 18.07
N PRO A 163 9.55 13.85 16.93
CA PRO A 163 9.30 14.53 15.66
C PRO A 163 7.82 14.48 15.22
N ALA A 164 7.13 13.38 15.51
CA ALA A 164 5.69 13.23 15.21
C ALA A 164 4.82 14.10 16.13
N ILE A 165 5.22 14.26 17.42
CA ILE A 165 4.52 15.14 18.35
C ILE A 165 4.58 16.59 17.84
N ARG A 166 5.76 17.07 17.46
CA ARG A 166 5.92 18.42 16.90
C ARG A 166 5.12 18.61 15.62
N GLU A 167 5.18 17.65 14.69
CA GLU A 167 4.39 17.73 13.45
C GLU A 167 2.89 17.80 13.72
N ALA A 168 2.37 17.07 14.72
CA ALA A 168 0.96 17.14 15.10
C ALA A 168 0.57 18.48 15.73
N GLU A 169 1.47 19.14 16.47
CA GLU A 169 1.25 20.45 17.09
C GLU A 169 1.32 21.58 16.07
N GLU A 170 2.32 21.56 15.21
CA GLU A 170 2.52 22.58 14.16
C GLU A 170 1.47 22.42 13.06
N GLY A 171 1.05 21.19 12.82
CA GLY A 171 0.13 20.74 11.80
C GLY A 171 0.83 20.48 10.46
N PRO A 172 0.71 19.24 9.91
CA PRO A 172 1.19 18.94 8.59
C PRO A 172 0.49 19.81 7.54
N LEU A 173 1.21 20.13 6.47
CA LEU A 173 0.62 20.80 5.31
C LEU A 173 -0.28 19.84 4.55
N VAL A 174 -1.56 20.14 4.43
CA VAL A 174 -2.51 19.37 3.63
C VAL A 174 -2.18 19.57 2.15
N THR A 175 -1.74 18.53 1.48
CA THR A 175 -1.53 18.54 0.03
C THR A 175 -2.85 18.37 -0.72
N SER A 176 -2.87 18.71 -2.02
CA SER A 176 -4.04 18.43 -2.87
C SER A 176 -4.39 16.94 -2.91
N TYR A 177 -3.37 16.07 -2.88
CA TYR A 177 -3.53 14.62 -2.80
C TYR A 177 -4.21 14.20 -1.49
N MET A 178 -3.70 14.67 -0.34
CA MET A 178 -4.30 14.41 0.97
C MET A 178 -5.74 14.93 1.06
N TYR A 179 -5.99 16.16 0.57
CA TYR A 179 -7.33 16.74 0.58
C TYR A 179 -8.32 15.90 -0.25
N GLY A 180 -7.95 15.56 -1.49
CA GLY A 180 -8.81 14.74 -2.36
C GLY A 180 -9.08 13.36 -1.76
N PHE A 181 -8.09 12.78 -1.11
CA PHE A 181 -8.23 11.50 -0.43
C PHE A 181 -9.15 11.58 0.80
N ASN A 182 -8.92 12.55 1.68
CA ASN A 182 -9.76 12.79 2.86
C ASN A 182 -11.20 13.12 2.48
N PHE A 183 -11.40 13.96 1.46
CA PHE A 183 -12.74 14.29 0.95
C PHE A 183 -13.42 13.02 0.42
N GLY A 184 -12.78 12.28 -0.46
CA GLY A 184 -13.32 11.03 -1.02
C GLY A 184 -13.63 9.98 0.06
N MET A 185 -12.77 9.80 1.05
CA MET A 185 -12.99 8.87 2.16
C MET A 185 -14.14 9.30 3.07
N TRP A 186 -14.26 10.61 3.31
CA TRP A 186 -15.34 11.18 4.12
C TRP A 186 -16.69 11.07 3.42
N GLU A 187 -16.73 11.34 2.10
CA GLU A 187 -17.98 11.31 1.33
C GLU A 187 -18.40 9.90 0.89
N SER A 188 -17.46 9.03 0.54
CA SER A 188 -17.75 7.74 -0.11
C SER A 188 -17.86 6.55 0.82
N GLY A 189 -17.82 6.74 2.13
CA GLY A 189 -18.17 5.69 3.06
C GLY A 189 -17.06 5.12 3.94
N PHE A 190 -15.75 5.24 3.63
CA PHE A 190 -14.72 4.72 4.52
C PHE A 190 -14.64 5.45 5.86
N LEU A 191 -14.93 6.77 5.85
CA LEU A 191 -15.07 7.59 7.07
C LEU A 191 -16.52 8.05 7.31
N SER A 192 -17.47 7.49 6.57
CA SER A 192 -18.88 7.93 6.63
C SER A 192 -19.50 7.67 8.01
N ASP A 193 -19.10 6.60 8.67
CA ASP A 193 -19.52 6.25 10.02
C ASP A 193 -18.98 7.23 11.08
N LEU A 194 -17.88 7.93 10.80
CA LEU A 194 -17.34 8.98 11.67
C LEU A 194 -18.06 10.33 11.52
N ARG A 195 -18.90 10.53 10.50
CA ARG A 195 -19.63 11.79 10.29
C ARG A 195 -20.54 12.16 11.45
N SER A 196 -21.15 11.17 12.11
CA SER A 196 -21.97 11.36 13.31
C SER A 196 -21.15 11.51 14.60
N HIS A 197 -19.85 11.22 14.56
CA HIS A 197 -18.99 11.25 15.72
C HIS A 197 -18.44 12.67 15.97
N ASN A 198 -18.82 13.28 17.11
CA ASN A 198 -18.50 14.68 17.38
C ASN A 198 -16.99 14.96 17.45
N GLU A 199 -16.19 14.08 18.03
CA GLU A 199 -14.72 14.27 18.11
C GLU A 199 -14.07 14.14 16.72
N ALA A 200 -14.46 13.15 15.91
CA ALA A 200 -13.98 12.99 14.56
C ALA A 200 -14.33 14.21 13.69
N ARG A 201 -15.58 14.73 13.80
CA ARG A 201 -15.99 15.95 13.08
C ARG A 201 -15.11 17.14 13.47
N LYS A 202 -14.88 17.38 14.77
CA LYS A 202 -14.00 18.46 15.23
C LYS A 202 -12.57 18.26 14.75
N PHE A 203 -12.09 17.02 14.68
CA PHE A 203 -10.75 16.71 14.22
C PHE A 203 -10.56 16.97 12.72
N TYR A 204 -11.44 16.43 11.88
CA TYR A 204 -11.37 16.60 10.42
C TYR A 204 -11.86 17.95 9.93
N MET A 205 -12.79 18.56 10.67
CA MET A 205 -13.50 19.80 10.33
C MET A 205 -13.43 20.81 11.48
N PRO A 206 -12.25 21.25 11.91
CA PRO A 206 -12.13 22.16 13.06
C PRO A 206 -12.87 23.48 12.87
N GLU A 207 -13.04 23.93 11.64
CA GLU A 207 -13.76 25.17 11.25
C GLU A 207 -15.10 24.88 10.55
N GLY A 208 -15.64 23.67 10.71
CA GLY A 208 -16.91 23.26 10.11
C GLY A 208 -16.80 22.71 8.68
N HIS A 209 -15.62 22.70 8.09
CA HIS A 209 -15.28 22.09 6.80
C HIS A 209 -13.96 21.31 6.89
N LEU A 210 -13.72 20.39 5.97
CA LEU A 210 -12.44 19.69 5.89
C LEU A 210 -11.28 20.69 5.72
N VAL A 211 -10.17 20.46 6.41
CA VAL A 211 -8.98 21.30 6.25
C VAL A 211 -8.53 21.26 4.79
N GLY A 212 -8.46 22.42 4.16
CA GLY A 212 -8.22 22.58 2.74
C GLY A 212 -6.78 22.37 2.33
N ALA A 213 -6.57 22.05 1.04
CA ALA A 213 -5.22 21.99 0.48
C ALA A 213 -4.48 23.31 0.65
N GLY A 214 -3.21 23.25 1.04
CA GLY A 214 -2.39 24.41 1.36
C GLY A 214 -2.53 24.93 2.79
N GLN A 215 -3.46 24.41 3.59
CA GLN A 215 -3.62 24.75 5.00
C GLN A 215 -2.82 23.79 5.90
N ARG A 216 -2.51 24.21 7.11
CA ARG A 216 -1.93 23.36 8.15
C ARG A 216 -3.04 22.72 8.99
N TRP A 217 -2.93 21.41 9.18
CA TRP A 217 -3.92 20.64 9.94
C TRP A 217 -3.37 20.33 11.35
N LYS A 218 -3.58 21.21 12.31
CA LYS A 218 -3.18 20.98 13.70
C LYS A 218 -4.01 19.88 14.35
N MET A 219 -3.32 18.95 15.01
CA MET A 219 -3.90 17.74 15.59
C MET A 219 -3.60 17.63 17.10
N PRO A 220 -4.08 18.55 17.95
CA PRO A 220 -3.69 18.62 19.37
C PRO A 220 -4.07 17.36 20.16
N ALA A 221 -5.20 16.72 19.84
CA ALA A 221 -5.60 15.47 20.46
C ALA A 221 -4.64 14.33 20.13
N LEU A 222 -4.21 14.21 18.86
CA LEU A 222 -3.23 13.22 18.42
C LEU A 222 -1.86 13.50 19.05
N ALA A 223 -1.43 14.76 19.15
CA ALA A 223 -0.19 15.14 19.82
C ALA A 223 -0.19 14.72 21.30
N ALA A 224 -1.32 14.88 21.99
CA ALA A 224 -1.47 14.41 23.38
C ALA A 224 -1.34 12.89 23.49
N THR A 225 -1.99 12.13 22.59
CA THR A 225 -1.87 10.67 22.51
C THR A 225 -0.42 10.24 22.24
N LEU A 226 0.26 10.89 21.29
CA LEU A 226 1.66 10.59 20.97
C LEU A 226 2.60 10.85 22.15
N ARG A 227 2.35 11.87 23.00
CA ARG A 227 3.13 12.08 24.24
C ARG A 227 2.98 10.94 25.22
N GLU A 228 1.77 10.40 25.37
CA GLU A 228 1.57 9.23 26.23
C GLU A 228 2.24 7.98 25.63
N VAL A 229 2.16 7.77 24.31
CA VAL A 229 2.89 6.69 23.62
C VAL A 229 4.41 6.85 23.77
N ALA A 230 4.92 8.09 23.75
CA ALA A 230 6.34 8.37 23.98
C ALA A 230 6.80 8.03 25.43
N ARG A 231 5.90 8.14 26.42
CA ARG A 231 6.17 7.74 27.81
C ARG A 231 6.05 6.23 28.00
N ASP A 232 5.04 5.62 27.38
CA ASP A 232 4.71 4.21 27.53
C ASP A 232 4.23 3.61 26.19
N PRO A 233 5.02 2.74 25.54
CA PRO A 233 4.61 2.08 24.30
C PRO A 233 3.38 1.16 24.46
N ASP A 234 3.04 0.78 25.68
CA ASP A 234 1.85 -0.02 25.98
C ASP A 234 0.59 0.82 26.27
N TYR A 235 0.68 2.15 26.18
CA TYR A 235 -0.43 3.07 26.46
C TYR A 235 -1.71 2.73 25.68
N MET A 236 -1.59 2.29 24.44
CA MET A 236 -2.73 1.93 23.60
C MET A 236 -3.31 0.54 23.90
N TYR A 237 -2.63 -0.27 24.69
CA TYR A 237 -3.04 -1.65 24.99
C TYR A 237 -3.49 -1.82 26.43
N THR A 238 -2.66 -1.45 27.38
CA THR A 238 -2.94 -1.59 28.82
C THR A 238 -3.18 -0.25 29.52
N GLY A 239 -2.86 0.87 28.85
CA GLY A 239 -3.04 2.21 29.37
C GLY A 239 -4.46 2.77 29.20
N ALA A 240 -4.60 4.09 29.38
CA ALA A 240 -5.90 4.76 29.36
C ALA A 240 -6.58 4.70 27.99
N TRP A 241 -5.83 4.78 26.88
CA TRP A 241 -6.40 4.67 25.53
C TRP A 241 -7.03 3.28 25.30
N GLY A 242 -6.31 2.20 25.68
CA GLY A 242 -6.83 0.84 25.55
C GLY A 242 -8.14 0.62 26.30
N LYS A 243 -8.26 1.18 27.53
CA LYS A 243 -9.50 1.13 28.31
C LYS A 243 -10.65 1.84 27.58
N LYS A 244 -10.42 3.05 27.06
CA LYS A 244 -11.39 3.80 26.25
C LYS A 244 -11.79 3.02 25.01
N PHE A 245 -10.85 2.35 24.35
CA PHE A 245 -11.12 1.53 23.16
C PHE A 245 -12.07 0.36 23.50
N VAL A 246 -11.80 -0.40 24.56
CA VAL A 246 -12.68 -1.50 25.02
C VAL A 246 -14.10 -0.99 25.31
N GLU A 247 -14.23 0.14 26.02
CA GLU A 247 -15.53 0.75 26.32
C GLU A 247 -16.27 1.21 25.05
N ALA A 248 -15.56 1.86 24.12
CA ALA A 248 -16.16 2.35 22.87
C ALA A 248 -16.63 1.19 21.98
N VAL A 249 -15.82 0.13 21.84
CA VAL A 249 -16.16 -1.08 21.07
C VAL A 249 -17.40 -1.75 21.69
N LYS A 250 -17.44 -1.91 23.02
CA LYS A 250 -18.61 -2.46 23.72
C LYS A 250 -19.87 -1.62 23.52
N LYS A 251 -19.75 -0.29 23.61
CA LYS A 251 -20.86 0.64 23.36
C LYS A 251 -21.38 0.55 21.94
N ALA A 252 -20.52 0.26 20.96
CA ALA A 252 -20.88 0.06 19.57
C ALA A 252 -21.47 -1.33 19.27
N GLY A 253 -21.66 -2.19 20.30
CA GLY A 253 -22.24 -3.52 20.15
C GLY A 253 -21.27 -4.60 19.63
N MET A 254 -19.98 -4.30 19.62
CA MET A 254 -18.90 -5.23 19.26
C MET A 254 -18.20 -5.74 20.53
N SER A 255 -17.25 -6.68 20.38
CA SER A 255 -16.58 -7.30 21.53
C SER A 255 -15.06 -7.30 21.40
N VAL A 256 -14.42 -6.80 22.44
CA VAL A 256 -12.99 -6.92 22.75
C VAL A 256 -12.81 -6.78 24.26
N THR A 257 -11.86 -7.47 24.85
CA THR A 257 -11.55 -7.36 26.27
C THR A 257 -10.21 -6.68 26.50
N ALA A 258 -9.96 -6.27 27.74
CA ALA A 258 -8.66 -5.73 28.13
C ALA A 258 -7.55 -6.79 28.02
N GLU A 259 -7.89 -8.06 28.27
CA GLU A 259 -6.99 -9.20 28.13
C GLU A 259 -6.59 -9.42 26.66
N ASP A 260 -7.53 -9.29 25.71
CA ASP A 260 -7.23 -9.38 24.28
C ASP A 260 -6.18 -8.33 23.84
N LEU A 261 -6.32 -7.09 24.34
CA LEU A 261 -5.35 -6.03 24.09
C LEU A 261 -3.99 -6.31 24.75
N ALA A 262 -4.00 -6.77 25.98
CA ALA A 262 -2.78 -7.05 26.75
C ALA A 262 -1.97 -8.20 26.15
N GLU A 263 -2.64 -9.25 25.67
CA GLU A 263 -2.04 -10.45 25.10
C GLU A 263 -1.48 -10.26 23.68
N TYR A 264 -1.94 -9.24 22.94
CA TYR A 264 -1.40 -9.01 21.60
C TYR A 264 0.10 -8.77 21.67
N GLN A 265 0.88 -9.53 20.91
CA GLN A 265 2.34 -9.35 20.77
C GLN A 265 2.75 -9.40 19.30
N PRO A 266 3.67 -8.54 18.88
CA PRO A 266 4.36 -8.70 17.61
C PRO A 266 5.24 -9.94 17.63
N GLU A 267 5.46 -10.53 16.47
CA GLU A 267 6.18 -11.81 16.34
C GLU A 267 7.46 -11.64 15.53
N TRP A 268 8.55 -12.18 16.05
CA TRP A 268 9.80 -12.32 15.34
C TRP A 268 9.87 -13.67 14.65
N THR A 269 10.18 -13.66 13.35
CA THR A 269 10.27 -14.87 12.55
C THR A 269 11.37 -14.73 11.49
N GLU A 270 11.55 -15.77 10.68
CA GLU A 270 12.50 -15.75 9.56
C GLU A 270 11.85 -15.15 8.30
N PRO A 271 12.60 -14.42 7.47
CA PRO A 271 12.11 -13.98 6.17
C PRO A 271 11.87 -15.17 5.23
N VAL A 272 10.95 -15.00 4.30
CA VAL A 272 10.80 -15.93 3.17
C VAL A 272 12.00 -15.76 2.24
N ARG A 273 12.72 -16.87 1.95
CA ARG A 273 13.89 -16.88 1.08
C ARG A 273 13.58 -17.57 -0.25
N PHE A 274 13.96 -16.96 -1.34
CA PHE A 274 13.81 -17.50 -2.68
C PHE A 274 14.91 -16.96 -3.61
N SER A 275 15.02 -17.51 -4.80
CA SER A 275 15.97 -17.03 -5.81
C SER A 275 15.29 -16.75 -7.14
N TYR A 276 15.86 -15.83 -7.90
CA TYR A 276 15.46 -15.51 -9.26
C TYR A 276 16.65 -15.14 -10.12
N ARG A 277 16.84 -15.80 -11.26
CA ARG A 277 17.99 -15.55 -12.16
C ARG A 277 19.34 -15.52 -11.43
N GLY A 278 19.51 -16.36 -10.42
CA GLY A 278 20.74 -16.40 -9.61
C GLY A 278 20.85 -15.34 -8.51
N HIS A 279 19.86 -14.45 -8.37
CA HIS A 279 19.80 -13.48 -7.29
C HIS A 279 19.04 -14.06 -6.09
N GLU A 280 19.62 -13.92 -4.89
CA GLU A 280 18.94 -14.27 -3.64
C GLU A 280 18.02 -13.13 -3.21
N LEU A 281 16.80 -13.47 -2.84
CA LEU A 281 15.75 -12.54 -2.43
C LEU A 281 15.16 -12.97 -1.08
N GLN A 282 14.81 -11.99 -0.26
CA GLN A 282 14.21 -12.19 1.05
C GLN A 282 12.98 -11.30 1.17
N GLY A 283 11.82 -11.89 1.47
CA GLY A 283 10.54 -11.21 1.53
C GLY A 283 9.80 -11.40 2.84
N SER A 284 8.75 -10.61 3.06
CA SER A 284 7.87 -10.72 4.23
C SER A 284 7.25 -12.12 4.34
N PRO A 285 7.24 -12.74 5.54
CA PRO A 285 6.62 -14.05 5.77
C PRO A 285 5.10 -13.96 5.93
N ALA A 286 4.41 -15.10 5.89
CA ALA A 286 2.98 -15.16 6.24
C ALA A 286 2.74 -14.66 7.69
N PRO A 287 1.59 -14.02 7.94
CA PRO A 287 0.40 -13.89 7.10
C PRO A 287 0.47 -12.76 6.07
N ASP A 288 1.62 -12.09 5.90
CA ASP A 288 1.86 -11.22 4.74
C ASP A 288 1.82 -12.04 3.46
N THR A 289 1.13 -11.53 2.44
CA THR A 289 1.05 -12.27 1.17
C THR A 289 2.24 -11.98 0.25
N GLY A 290 2.97 -10.89 0.51
CA GLY A 290 3.97 -10.35 -0.41
C GLY A 290 5.10 -11.31 -0.72
N GLY A 291 5.84 -11.77 0.29
CA GLY A 291 7.04 -12.58 0.06
C GLY A 291 6.77 -13.89 -0.70
N LEU A 292 5.72 -14.62 -0.28
CA LEU A 292 5.35 -15.89 -0.94
C LEU A 292 4.82 -15.69 -2.35
N ALA A 293 3.94 -14.70 -2.56
CA ALA A 293 3.35 -14.48 -3.88
C ALA A 293 4.37 -13.92 -4.89
N ILE A 294 5.30 -13.05 -4.45
CA ILE A 294 6.40 -12.54 -5.28
C ILE A 294 7.32 -13.71 -5.67
N GLY A 295 7.75 -14.51 -4.68
CA GLY A 295 8.60 -15.67 -4.94
C GLY A 295 7.97 -16.67 -5.90
N PHE A 296 6.68 -16.92 -5.77
CA PHE A 296 5.94 -17.81 -6.67
C PHE A 296 5.83 -17.22 -8.09
N ASN A 297 5.48 -15.93 -8.23
CA ASN A 297 5.48 -15.26 -9.54
C ASN A 297 6.83 -15.43 -10.24
N LEU A 298 7.92 -15.12 -9.54
CA LEU A 298 9.27 -15.18 -10.10
C LEU A 298 9.69 -16.62 -10.43
N ASN A 299 9.35 -17.62 -9.61
CA ASN A 299 9.62 -19.03 -9.91
C ASN A 299 8.92 -19.50 -11.19
N VAL A 300 7.71 -19.04 -11.46
CA VAL A 300 7.01 -19.33 -12.71
C VAL A 300 7.68 -18.61 -13.88
N LEU A 301 7.93 -17.29 -13.73
CA LEU A 301 8.47 -16.43 -14.79
C LEU A 301 9.91 -16.78 -15.19
N GLU A 302 10.69 -17.39 -14.30
CA GLU A 302 12.06 -17.86 -14.60
C GLU A 302 12.10 -18.91 -15.73
N ASN A 303 10.98 -19.58 -16.02
CA ASN A 303 10.86 -20.59 -17.08
C ASN A 303 10.50 -20.01 -18.46
N PHE A 304 10.53 -18.69 -18.61
CA PHE A 304 10.36 -17.98 -19.87
C PHE A 304 11.62 -17.18 -20.19
N ASP A 305 11.96 -17.07 -21.45
CA ASP A 305 13.08 -16.25 -21.91
C ASP A 305 12.62 -14.80 -22.11
N LEU A 306 12.24 -14.15 -20.99
CA LEU A 306 11.74 -12.78 -21.01
C LEU A 306 12.74 -11.77 -21.58
N PRO A 307 14.06 -11.87 -21.30
CA PRO A 307 15.04 -10.98 -21.91
C PRO A 307 14.98 -10.99 -23.46
N ARG A 308 14.81 -12.16 -24.06
CA ARG A 308 14.69 -12.30 -25.52
C ARG A 308 13.38 -11.75 -26.07
N LEU A 309 12.29 -11.89 -25.33
CA LEU A 309 10.96 -11.40 -25.70
C LEU A 309 10.82 -9.88 -25.53
N GLY A 310 11.71 -9.25 -24.76
CA GLY A 310 11.70 -7.83 -24.43
C GLY A 310 10.75 -7.46 -23.28
N SER A 311 10.87 -6.22 -22.82
CA SER A 311 10.07 -5.70 -21.69
C SER A 311 8.57 -5.81 -21.95
N TYR A 312 7.80 -6.15 -20.92
CA TYR A 312 6.33 -6.14 -20.98
C TYR A 312 5.76 -4.78 -21.37
N ALA A 313 6.48 -3.69 -21.12
CA ALA A 313 6.07 -2.34 -21.54
C ALA A 313 6.17 -2.12 -23.07
N LYS A 314 6.86 -3.01 -23.80
CA LYS A 314 7.11 -2.95 -25.24
C LYS A 314 6.73 -4.23 -26.00
N SER A 315 6.35 -5.30 -25.30
CA SER A 315 6.01 -6.60 -25.88
C SER A 315 4.66 -7.10 -25.34
N ALA A 316 3.67 -7.22 -26.20
CA ALA A 316 2.36 -7.77 -25.85
C ALA A 316 2.45 -9.23 -25.42
N GLU A 317 3.38 -10.01 -25.99
CA GLU A 317 3.61 -11.40 -25.61
C GLU A 317 4.17 -11.50 -24.19
N THR A 318 5.18 -10.69 -23.86
CA THR A 318 5.74 -10.65 -22.51
C THR A 318 4.69 -10.21 -21.49
N MET A 319 3.91 -9.17 -21.82
CA MET A 319 2.84 -8.72 -20.94
C MET A 319 1.79 -9.81 -20.72
N GLU A 320 1.40 -10.55 -21.75
CA GLU A 320 0.48 -11.66 -21.63
C GLU A 320 1.02 -12.75 -20.68
N ILE A 321 2.29 -13.15 -20.85
CA ILE A 321 2.95 -14.14 -19.97
C ILE A 321 2.92 -13.67 -18.52
N VAL A 322 3.35 -12.44 -18.27
CA VAL A 322 3.41 -11.87 -16.91
C VAL A 322 2.01 -11.74 -16.32
N ALA A 323 1.04 -11.22 -17.06
CA ALA A 323 -0.33 -11.06 -16.59
C ALA A 323 -1.00 -12.40 -16.24
N ARG A 324 -0.86 -13.42 -17.10
CA ARG A 324 -1.40 -14.77 -16.83
C ARG A 324 -0.74 -15.40 -15.61
N THR A 325 0.58 -15.25 -15.47
CA THR A 325 1.30 -15.74 -14.29
C THR A 325 0.78 -15.08 -13.03
N MET A 326 0.70 -13.75 -12.99
CA MET A 326 0.23 -13.00 -11.83
C MET A 326 -1.21 -13.35 -11.45
N ALA A 327 -2.11 -13.44 -12.44
CA ALA A 327 -3.49 -13.82 -12.20
C ALA A 327 -3.61 -15.26 -11.66
N ARG A 328 -2.82 -16.19 -12.21
CA ARG A 328 -2.77 -17.59 -11.75
C ARG A 328 -2.26 -17.68 -10.31
N VAL A 329 -1.15 -17.02 -10.01
CA VAL A 329 -0.57 -17.00 -8.66
C VAL A 329 -1.55 -16.36 -7.67
N GLN A 330 -2.17 -15.23 -8.02
CA GLN A 330 -3.16 -14.58 -7.17
C GLN A 330 -4.37 -15.50 -6.90
N LYS A 331 -4.88 -16.20 -7.91
CA LYS A 331 -5.99 -17.15 -7.75
C LYS A 331 -5.63 -18.31 -6.82
N GLU A 332 -4.41 -18.80 -6.89
CA GLU A 332 -3.93 -19.92 -6.08
C GLU A 332 -3.59 -19.51 -4.64
N THR A 333 -2.97 -18.37 -4.45
CA THR A 333 -2.55 -17.88 -3.13
C THR A 333 -3.69 -17.25 -2.35
N ARG A 334 -4.74 -16.76 -3.03
CA ARG A 334 -5.89 -16.12 -2.40
C ARG A 334 -6.61 -17.08 -1.45
N GLY A 335 -6.63 -16.72 -0.16
CA GLY A 335 -7.25 -17.53 0.89
C GLY A 335 -6.43 -18.76 1.33
N ALA A 336 -5.28 -19.04 0.69
CA ALA A 336 -4.35 -20.08 1.09
C ALA A 336 -3.17 -19.54 1.91
N ILE A 337 -2.82 -18.25 1.77
CA ILE A 337 -1.94 -17.57 2.71
C ILE A 337 -2.80 -17.15 3.90
N ARG A 338 -2.46 -17.61 5.09
CA ARG A 338 -3.17 -17.38 6.36
C ARG A 338 -2.19 -17.29 7.51
N ASP A 339 -2.69 -17.07 8.72
CA ASP A 339 -1.90 -17.13 9.93
C ASP A 339 -1.26 -18.53 10.09
N PRO A 340 0.09 -18.65 10.06
CA PRO A 340 0.77 -19.93 10.10
C PRO A 340 0.58 -20.71 11.41
N HIS A 341 0.12 -20.07 12.49
CA HIS A 341 -0.20 -20.76 13.75
C HIS A 341 -1.43 -21.65 13.64
N THR A 342 -2.31 -21.39 12.69
CA THR A 342 -3.58 -22.12 12.55
C THR A 342 -3.76 -22.77 11.19
N TYR A 343 -2.89 -22.46 10.23
CA TYR A 343 -2.99 -22.98 8.88
C TYR A 343 -1.61 -23.33 8.31
N ASN A 344 -1.50 -24.54 7.76
CA ASN A 344 -0.29 -24.94 7.06
C ASN A 344 -0.22 -24.29 5.68
N VAL A 345 0.45 -23.13 5.60
CA VAL A 345 0.65 -22.39 4.36
C VAL A 345 1.61 -23.17 3.46
N PRO A 346 1.25 -23.52 2.21
CA PRO A 346 2.09 -24.35 1.34
C PRO A 346 3.23 -23.55 0.69
N GLY A 347 3.92 -22.72 1.47
CA GLY A 347 4.98 -21.83 0.99
C GLY A 347 6.16 -22.57 0.35
N ALA A 348 6.57 -23.70 0.93
CA ALA A 348 7.64 -24.52 0.36
C ALA A 348 7.29 -25.06 -1.04
N LEU A 349 6.02 -25.41 -1.29
CA LEU A 349 5.56 -25.82 -2.62
C LEU A 349 5.68 -24.68 -3.63
N TRP A 350 5.14 -23.50 -3.31
CA TRP A 350 5.15 -22.35 -4.22
C TRP A 350 6.56 -21.83 -4.52
N LEU A 351 7.48 -21.96 -3.57
CA LEU A 351 8.89 -21.58 -3.75
C LEU A 351 9.74 -22.67 -4.40
N SER A 352 9.19 -23.85 -4.66
CA SER A 352 9.88 -24.93 -5.34
C SER A 352 10.00 -24.62 -6.84
N LYS A 353 11.20 -24.81 -7.40
CA LYS A 353 11.47 -24.60 -8.83
C LYS A 353 10.67 -25.57 -9.71
N ASP A 354 10.44 -26.78 -9.23
CA ASP A 354 9.66 -27.81 -9.96
C ASP A 354 8.20 -27.40 -10.09
N TYR A 355 7.62 -26.88 -9.01
CA TYR A 355 6.25 -26.38 -9.06
C TYR A 355 6.11 -25.14 -9.95
N GLY A 356 7.08 -24.22 -9.86
CA GLY A 356 7.15 -23.07 -10.76
C GLY A 356 7.20 -23.47 -12.22
N ARG A 357 7.98 -24.51 -12.57
CA ARG A 357 8.05 -25.05 -13.93
C ARG A 357 6.73 -25.68 -14.37
N MET A 358 6.08 -26.45 -13.50
CA MET A 358 4.77 -27.05 -13.80
C MET A 358 3.70 -25.97 -14.09
N VAL A 359 3.67 -24.92 -13.28
CA VAL A 359 2.73 -23.80 -13.49
C VAL A 359 3.09 -23.01 -14.75
N ALA A 360 4.37 -22.85 -15.08
CA ALA A 360 4.80 -22.22 -16.33
C ALA A 360 4.32 -22.99 -17.55
N GLU A 361 4.39 -24.32 -17.55
CA GLU A 361 3.85 -25.15 -18.64
C GLU A 361 2.33 -24.98 -18.76
N PHE A 362 1.61 -24.90 -17.65
CA PHE A 362 0.18 -24.58 -17.68
C PHE A 362 -0.08 -23.20 -18.30
N VAL A 363 0.68 -22.17 -17.94
CA VAL A 363 0.57 -20.83 -18.54
C VAL A 363 0.81 -20.89 -20.05
N LYS A 364 1.86 -21.60 -20.51
CA LYS A 364 2.15 -21.79 -21.95
C LYS A 364 0.99 -22.45 -22.69
N GLN A 365 0.36 -23.45 -22.10
CA GLN A 365 -0.79 -24.17 -22.69
C GLN A 365 -2.04 -23.32 -22.80
N THR A 366 -2.22 -22.34 -21.90
CA THR A 366 -3.36 -21.41 -21.88
C THR A 366 -3.18 -20.23 -22.82
N MET A 367 -1.96 -20.01 -23.35
CA MET A 367 -1.72 -19.00 -24.37
C MET A 367 -2.33 -19.44 -25.70
N PRO A 368 -3.11 -18.61 -26.40
CA PRO A 368 -3.68 -18.98 -27.68
C PRO A 368 -2.56 -19.28 -28.69
N LYS A 369 -2.61 -20.45 -29.28
CA LYS A 369 -1.90 -20.72 -30.53
C LYS A 369 -2.52 -19.78 -31.54
N VAL A 370 -1.77 -18.74 -31.99
CA VAL A 370 -2.25 -17.63 -32.80
C VAL A 370 -3.14 -18.10 -33.94
N SER A 371 -4.42 -17.85 -33.85
CA SER A 371 -5.34 -17.82 -34.97
C SER A 371 -6.04 -16.47 -34.94
N LEU A 372 -5.58 -15.58 -35.80
CA LEU A 372 -6.10 -14.24 -35.96
C LEU A 372 -7.46 -14.26 -36.64
N ALA A 373 -8.52 -14.27 -35.85
CA ALA A 373 -9.80 -13.73 -36.28
C ALA A 373 -10.24 -12.73 -35.21
N ALA A 374 -9.78 -11.51 -35.35
CA ALA A 374 -10.20 -10.42 -34.50
C ALA A 374 -11.70 -10.15 -34.68
N LYS A 375 -12.51 -10.56 -33.69
CA LYS A 375 -13.79 -9.88 -33.46
C LYS A 375 -13.45 -8.55 -32.77
N THR A 376 -13.87 -7.46 -33.39
CA THR A 376 -13.77 -6.11 -32.84
C THR A 376 -14.33 -6.09 -31.41
N ALA A 377 -13.46 -5.92 -30.44
CA ALA A 377 -13.86 -5.73 -29.06
C ALA A 377 -14.54 -4.35 -28.94
N GLU A 378 -15.67 -4.31 -28.30
CA GLU A 378 -16.40 -3.09 -27.95
C GLU A 378 -15.56 -2.16 -27.09
N ALA A 379 -15.90 -0.87 -27.16
CA ALA A 379 -15.23 0.20 -26.43
C ALA A 379 -15.21 -0.06 -24.89
N PRO A 380 -14.25 0.52 -24.16
CA PRO A 380 -14.13 0.34 -22.72
C PRO A 380 -15.43 0.73 -22.00
N ILE A 381 -15.89 -0.11 -21.08
CA ILE A 381 -17.01 0.20 -20.21
C ILE A 381 -16.51 1.19 -19.15
N PRO A 382 -17.00 2.45 -19.13
CA PRO A 382 -16.65 3.38 -18.06
C PRO A 382 -17.30 2.92 -16.75
N GLY A 383 -16.55 2.77 -15.67
CA GLY A 383 -17.09 2.67 -14.33
C GLY A 383 -16.88 1.36 -13.58
N ALA A 384 -15.85 0.56 -13.88
CA ALA A 384 -15.49 -0.55 -13.00
C ALA A 384 -15.00 0.01 -11.67
N THR A 385 -15.70 -0.33 -10.59
CA THR A 385 -15.35 0.06 -9.22
C THR A 385 -14.02 -0.61 -8.86
N VAL A 386 -12.95 0.15 -8.86
CA VAL A 386 -11.68 -0.30 -8.31
C VAL A 386 -11.90 -0.54 -6.82
N VAL A 387 -11.71 -1.77 -6.37
CA VAL A 387 -11.67 -2.06 -4.93
C VAL A 387 -10.47 -1.32 -4.36
N THR A 388 -10.73 -0.21 -3.72
CA THR A 388 -9.72 0.63 -3.09
C THR A 388 -9.14 -0.10 -1.89
N THR A 389 -7.95 -0.64 -2.03
CA THR A 389 -7.10 -0.90 -0.85
C THR A 389 -6.64 0.46 -0.34
N VAL A 390 -7.27 0.90 0.73
CA VAL A 390 -7.09 2.24 1.26
C VAL A 390 -5.98 2.22 2.29
N GLY A 391 -4.92 2.99 2.06
CA GLY A 391 -3.95 3.40 3.07
C GLY A 391 -2.87 2.38 3.41
N SER A 392 -1.65 2.71 3.05
CA SER A 392 -0.40 2.11 3.54
C SER A 392 0.75 2.99 3.16
N ASN A 393 1.84 2.92 3.93
CA ASN A 393 3.12 3.55 3.63
C ASN A 393 4.25 2.55 3.74
N HIS A 394 5.26 2.74 2.92
CA HIS A 394 6.49 1.97 2.97
C HIS A 394 7.68 2.86 3.32
N ILE A 395 8.66 2.31 4.01
CA ILE A 395 9.86 2.97 4.49
C ILE A 395 11.06 2.07 4.20
N VAL A 396 12.09 2.63 3.59
CA VAL A 396 13.37 1.94 3.41
C VAL A 396 14.47 2.82 3.99
N VAL A 397 15.32 2.23 4.83
CA VAL A 397 16.48 2.90 5.43
C VAL A 397 17.70 2.00 5.33
N ALA A 398 18.85 2.59 4.98
CA ALA A 398 20.17 1.98 5.13
C ALA A 398 21.06 2.95 5.92
N ASP A 399 21.83 2.44 6.90
CA ASP A 399 22.73 3.25 7.73
C ASP A 399 24.21 3.05 7.40
N ALA A 400 25.06 3.80 8.10
CA ALA A 400 26.52 3.76 7.93
C ALA A 400 27.16 2.45 8.39
N GLU A 401 26.51 1.71 9.27
CA GLU A 401 26.96 0.43 9.81
C GLU A 401 26.62 -0.73 8.87
N GLY A 402 25.81 -0.46 7.85
CA GLY A 402 25.34 -1.44 6.87
C GLY A 402 24.08 -2.18 7.28
N ASN A 403 23.33 -1.69 8.27
CA ASN A 403 22.01 -2.20 8.59
C ASN A 403 20.97 -1.68 7.60
N TRP A 404 19.98 -2.50 7.30
CA TRP A 404 18.90 -2.15 6.38
C TRP A 404 17.54 -2.47 6.98
N VAL A 405 16.60 -1.56 6.80
CA VAL A 405 15.18 -1.76 7.13
C VAL A 405 14.34 -1.61 5.87
N SER A 406 13.43 -2.54 5.65
CA SER A 406 12.32 -2.43 4.70
C SER A 406 11.03 -2.68 5.48
N MET A 407 10.21 -1.65 5.66
CA MET A 407 9.05 -1.68 6.57
C MET A 407 7.81 -1.11 5.90
N LEU A 408 6.69 -1.79 6.05
CA LEU A 408 5.37 -1.28 5.66
C LEU A 408 4.48 -1.18 6.88
N HIS A 409 3.72 -0.08 6.97
CA HIS A 409 2.65 0.10 7.95
C HIS A 409 1.37 0.60 7.26
N THR A 410 0.22 0.34 7.89
CA THR A 410 -1.08 0.49 7.24
C THR A 410 -2.20 0.75 8.23
N ILE A 411 -3.37 1.15 7.71
CA ILE A 411 -4.55 1.51 8.51
C ILE A 411 -5.33 0.32 9.09
N HIS A 412 -4.95 -0.92 8.80
CA HIS A 412 -5.75 -2.09 9.19
C HIS A 412 -5.64 -2.39 10.68
N GLY A 413 -6.58 -1.83 11.44
CA GLY A 413 -6.70 -1.97 12.90
C GLY A 413 -7.91 -1.21 13.45
N GLY A 414 -8.34 -1.50 14.68
CA GLY A 414 -9.45 -0.85 15.37
C GLY A 414 -10.81 -1.50 15.15
N ALA A 415 -11.85 -0.70 15.09
CA ALA A 415 -13.22 -1.14 14.85
C ALA A 415 -14.03 -0.05 14.11
N PRO A 416 -15.07 -0.42 13.33
CA PRO A 416 -15.88 0.54 12.59
C PRO A 416 -16.47 1.65 13.50
N GLY A 417 -16.40 2.90 13.06
CA GLY A 417 -17.00 4.03 13.76
C GLY A 417 -16.29 4.46 15.05
N ILE A 418 -15.10 3.94 15.36
CA ILE A 418 -14.36 4.28 16.58
C ILE A 418 -13.33 5.37 16.28
N PHE A 419 -13.40 6.45 17.06
CA PHE A 419 -12.45 7.56 17.07
C PHE A 419 -12.19 7.98 18.51
N ILE A 420 -10.93 7.99 18.95
CA ILE A 420 -10.56 8.24 20.35
C ILE A 420 -9.28 9.09 20.39
N ASP A 421 -9.35 10.26 21.06
CA ASP A 421 -8.19 11.12 21.37
C ASP A 421 -7.31 11.41 20.12
N GLY A 422 -7.94 11.73 18.99
CA GLY A 422 -7.25 11.99 17.72
C GLY A 422 -6.81 10.75 16.94
N VAL A 423 -7.07 9.55 17.44
CA VAL A 423 -6.74 8.30 16.76
C VAL A 423 -8.00 7.70 16.11
N ARG A 424 -7.93 7.52 14.82
CA ARG A 424 -8.89 6.74 14.04
C ARG A 424 -8.67 5.25 14.28
N ALA A 425 -9.73 4.51 14.54
CA ALA A 425 -9.68 3.08 14.80
C ALA A 425 -10.82 2.38 14.02
N THR A 426 -10.82 2.53 12.69
CA THR A 426 -11.96 2.22 11.81
C THR A 426 -12.04 0.75 11.37
N GLY A 427 -11.25 -0.14 11.95
CA GLY A 427 -11.23 -1.55 11.58
C GLY A 427 -10.43 -1.83 10.30
N SER A 428 -10.50 -3.06 9.82
CA SER A 428 -9.68 -3.49 8.69
C SER A 428 -10.24 -3.07 7.33
N GLY A 429 -11.55 -2.88 7.21
CA GLY A 429 -12.21 -2.75 5.90
C GLY A 429 -12.02 -3.95 4.97
N LEU A 430 -11.32 -5.00 5.43
CA LEU A 430 -11.03 -6.18 4.61
C LEU A 430 -12.21 -7.17 4.63
N PRO A 431 -12.47 -7.86 3.51
CA PRO A 431 -13.53 -8.84 3.42
C PRO A 431 -13.29 -10.07 4.31
N ALA A 432 -14.35 -10.80 4.59
CA ALA A 432 -14.40 -11.96 5.47
C ALA A 432 -13.28 -13.03 5.33
N PRO A 433 -12.63 -13.26 4.16
CA PRO A 433 -11.53 -14.23 4.06
C PRO A 433 -10.29 -13.90 4.90
N SER A 434 -10.13 -12.65 5.35
CA SER A 434 -9.07 -12.27 6.29
C SER A 434 -9.38 -12.66 7.73
N ARG A 435 -10.58 -13.17 7.99
CA ARG A 435 -11.08 -13.61 9.30
C ARG A 435 -10.93 -15.12 9.35
N GLY A 436 -9.96 -15.58 10.06
CA GLY A 436 -9.72 -17.01 10.21
C GLY A 436 -9.51 -17.37 11.67
N PRO A 437 -9.52 -18.66 12.00
CA PRO A 437 -9.21 -19.13 13.34
C PRO A 437 -7.80 -18.72 13.83
N GLY A 438 -6.93 -18.21 12.95
CA GLY A 438 -5.61 -17.72 13.27
C GLY A 438 -5.52 -16.34 13.86
N ARG A 439 -6.61 -15.63 13.94
CA ARG A 439 -6.73 -14.31 14.57
C ARG A 439 -6.00 -13.16 13.86
N ARG A 440 -4.85 -13.36 13.20
CA ARG A 440 -4.14 -12.29 12.48
C ARG A 440 -4.78 -12.02 11.13
N LEU A 441 -4.81 -10.74 10.75
CA LEU A 441 -5.21 -10.34 9.40
C LEU A 441 -4.25 -10.92 8.35
N ILE A 442 -4.75 -11.07 7.13
CA ILE A 442 -3.96 -11.37 5.97
C ILE A 442 -3.78 -10.09 5.19
N LEU A 443 -2.56 -9.59 5.11
CA LEU A 443 -2.28 -8.31 4.48
C LEU A 443 -1.32 -8.46 3.29
N PRO A 444 -1.52 -7.70 2.22
CA PRO A 444 -0.61 -7.68 1.08
C PRO A 444 0.62 -6.80 1.37
N ILE A 445 1.40 -7.12 2.40
CA ILE A 445 2.67 -6.45 2.72
C ILE A 445 3.80 -7.08 1.91
N SER A 446 4.74 -6.27 1.43
CA SER A 446 5.84 -6.71 0.59
C SER A 446 7.15 -5.99 0.89
N ALA A 447 7.60 -6.02 2.14
CA ALA A 447 8.99 -5.68 2.40
C ALA A 447 9.90 -6.73 1.72
N LEU A 448 10.94 -6.24 1.01
CA LEU A 448 11.83 -7.10 0.24
C LEU A 448 13.27 -6.60 0.32
N LEU A 449 14.21 -7.55 0.41
CA LEU A 449 15.65 -7.36 0.27
C LEU A 449 16.18 -8.25 -0.85
N ALA A 450 17.05 -7.71 -1.72
CA ALA A 450 17.87 -8.51 -2.64
C ALA A 450 19.30 -8.54 -2.10
N MET A 451 19.86 -9.76 -2.06
CA MET A 451 21.13 -10.03 -1.45
C MET A 451 22.21 -10.25 -2.51
N LYS A 452 23.44 -9.82 -2.21
CA LYS A 452 24.65 -10.15 -2.95
C LYS A 452 25.77 -10.43 -1.96
N ASP A 453 26.43 -11.56 -2.11
CA ASP A 453 27.51 -11.99 -1.23
C ASP A 453 27.12 -11.92 0.27
N GLY A 454 25.88 -12.35 0.57
CA GLY A 454 25.31 -12.38 1.92
C GLY A 454 24.93 -11.02 2.50
N LYS A 455 24.98 -9.92 1.72
CA LYS A 455 24.64 -8.56 2.15
C LYS A 455 23.54 -7.96 1.27
N PRO A 456 22.63 -7.15 1.82
CA PRO A 456 21.65 -6.43 1.01
C PRO A 456 22.36 -5.45 0.06
N TRP A 457 21.98 -5.47 -1.19
CA TRP A 457 22.34 -4.43 -2.14
C TRP A 457 21.15 -3.63 -2.62
N LEU A 458 19.91 -4.16 -2.42
CA LEU A 458 18.66 -3.52 -2.77
C LEU A 458 17.64 -3.83 -1.66
N ALA A 459 16.93 -2.79 -1.23
CA ALA A 459 15.75 -2.91 -0.38
C ALA A 459 14.60 -2.14 -1.01
N MET A 460 13.42 -2.71 -1.00
CA MET A 460 12.24 -2.07 -1.57
C MET A 460 10.94 -2.63 -1.03
N GLY A 461 9.86 -1.91 -1.33
CA GLY A 461 8.50 -2.31 -1.10
C GLY A 461 7.52 -1.22 -1.52
N THR A 462 6.25 -1.53 -1.50
CA THR A 462 5.21 -0.62 -1.96
C THR A 462 3.92 -0.81 -1.20
N PRO A 463 3.16 0.27 -0.92
CA PRO A 463 1.76 0.17 -0.58
C PRO A 463 0.91 -0.29 -1.78
N GLY A 464 -0.36 -0.55 -1.55
CA GLY A 464 -1.31 -0.99 -2.58
C GLY A 464 -1.49 -2.51 -2.58
N ASN A 465 -1.43 -3.15 -3.74
CA ASN A 465 -1.47 -4.62 -3.87
C ASN A 465 -0.09 -5.16 -4.30
N PRO A 466 0.84 -5.23 -3.38
CA PRO A 466 2.27 -5.26 -3.63
C PRO A 466 2.83 -6.45 -4.41
N PRO A 467 2.26 -7.67 -4.42
CA PRO A 467 2.91 -8.76 -5.15
C PRO A 467 3.13 -8.47 -6.63
N GLN A 468 2.19 -7.80 -7.30
CA GLN A 468 2.32 -7.51 -8.73
C GLN A 468 3.32 -6.38 -9.01
N PRO A 469 3.18 -5.16 -8.46
CA PRO A 469 4.14 -4.07 -8.71
C PRO A 469 5.57 -4.41 -8.33
N VAL A 470 5.79 -5.15 -7.23
CA VAL A 470 7.15 -5.58 -6.85
C VAL A 470 7.71 -6.59 -7.85
N THR A 471 6.89 -7.54 -8.32
CA THR A 471 7.29 -8.46 -9.37
C THR A 471 7.70 -7.71 -10.65
N GLU A 472 6.90 -6.74 -11.10
CA GLU A 472 7.20 -5.93 -12.29
C GLU A 472 8.51 -5.16 -12.16
N VAL A 473 8.78 -4.55 -11.01
CA VAL A 473 10.04 -3.83 -10.75
C VAL A 473 11.22 -4.79 -10.76
N LEU A 474 11.09 -5.98 -10.17
CA LEU A 474 12.15 -7.00 -10.18
C LEU A 474 12.42 -7.53 -11.59
N LEU A 475 11.38 -7.74 -12.43
CA LEU A 475 11.56 -8.09 -13.84
C LEU A 475 12.31 -6.98 -14.59
N ASN A 476 11.93 -5.72 -14.38
CA ASN A 476 12.60 -4.58 -14.99
C ASN A 476 14.09 -4.51 -14.63
N ILE A 477 14.45 -4.83 -13.38
CA ILE A 477 15.84 -4.85 -12.93
C ILE A 477 16.59 -6.09 -13.47
N PHE A 478 16.05 -7.29 -13.27
CA PHE A 478 16.80 -8.53 -13.49
C PHE A 478 16.71 -9.07 -14.92
N ASP A 479 15.58 -8.90 -15.60
CA ASP A 479 15.41 -9.38 -16.98
C ASP A 479 15.69 -8.29 -18.02
N PHE A 480 15.32 -7.03 -17.71
CA PHE A 480 15.37 -5.96 -18.70
C PHE A 480 16.48 -4.94 -18.43
N GLY A 481 17.28 -5.13 -17.36
CA GLY A 481 18.49 -4.37 -17.09
C GLY A 481 18.29 -2.90 -16.76
N LEU A 482 17.08 -2.50 -16.32
CA LEU A 482 16.82 -1.14 -15.88
C LEU A 482 17.49 -0.89 -14.53
N SER A 483 17.94 0.35 -14.29
CA SER A 483 18.34 0.76 -12.94
C SER A 483 17.10 0.76 -12.00
N PRO A 484 17.30 0.63 -10.67
CA PRO A 484 16.17 0.52 -9.74
C PRO A 484 15.19 1.70 -9.80
N ASP A 485 15.67 2.93 -10.03
CA ASP A 485 14.85 4.11 -10.22
C ASP A 485 14.03 4.04 -11.52
N GLN A 486 14.67 3.67 -12.64
CA GLN A 486 13.98 3.47 -13.92
C GLN A 486 12.95 2.34 -13.83
N ALA A 487 13.27 1.27 -13.12
CA ALA A 487 12.36 0.16 -12.90
C ALA A 487 11.13 0.56 -12.06
N ALA A 488 11.32 1.41 -11.04
CA ALA A 488 10.24 1.97 -10.24
C ALA A 488 9.34 2.94 -11.04
N GLU A 489 9.94 3.72 -11.97
CA GLU A 489 9.24 4.68 -12.83
C GLU A 489 8.50 4.01 -14.00
N ALA A 490 8.93 2.84 -14.45
CA ALA A 490 8.37 2.15 -15.62
C ALA A 490 6.83 2.01 -15.56
N PRO A 491 6.14 2.01 -16.70
CA PRO A 491 4.69 1.79 -16.75
C PRO A 491 4.31 0.51 -16.05
N ARG A 492 3.20 0.53 -15.30
CA ARG A 492 2.66 -0.63 -14.60
C ARG A 492 1.32 -1.07 -15.16
N PHE A 493 0.99 -2.30 -14.83
CA PHE A 493 -0.32 -2.86 -15.09
C PHE A 493 -0.78 -3.72 -13.91
N TRP A 494 -2.02 -4.15 -13.96
CA TRP A 494 -2.58 -5.02 -12.96
C TRP A 494 -3.39 -6.13 -13.63
N ALA A 495 -3.00 -7.37 -13.39
CA ALA A 495 -3.74 -8.54 -13.84
C ALA A 495 -4.79 -8.90 -12.77
N VAL A 496 -6.05 -8.65 -13.08
CA VAL A 496 -7.18 -8.92 -12.19
C VAL A 496 -7.84 -10.23 -12.62
N PRO A 497 -7.83 -11.29 -11.80
CA PRO A 497 -8.61 -12.48 -12.08
C PRO A 497 -10.09 -12.14 -12.24
N ASP A 498 -10.67 -12.51 -13.37
CA ASP A 498 -12.06 -12.26 -13.73
C ASP A 498 -12.56 -13.36 -14.66
N ASP A 499 -13.22 -14.36 -14.09
CA ASP A 499 -13.73 -15.50 -14.85
C ASP A 499 -14.85 -15.11 -15.84
N GLY A 500 -15.45 -13.91 -15.66
CA GLY A 500 -16.45 -13.33 -16.56
C GLY A 500 -15.87 -12.36 -17.60
N ALA A 501 -14.55 -12.12 -17.61
CA ALA A 501 -13.94 -11.17 -18.53
C ALA A 501 -14.19 -11.56 -20.00
N PRO A 502 -14.51 -10.60 -20.87
CA PRO A 502 -14.60 -10.83 -22.31
C PRO A 502 -13.32 -11.50 -22.86
N GLY A 503 -13.49 -12.39 -23.84
CA GLY A 503 -12.39 -13.12 -24.46
C GLY A 503 -12.03 -14.44 -23.78
N GLY A 504 -12.63 -14.77 -22.62
CA GLY A 504 -12.48 -16.07 -21.97
C GLY A 504 -11.10 -16.34 -21.37
N HIS A 505 -10.30 -15.29 -21.11
CA HIS A 505 -8.95 -15.41 -20.55
C HIS A 505 -8.93 -15.61 -19.03
N GLY A 506 -10.08 -15.45 -18.35
CA GLY A 506 -10.18 -15.54 -16.89
C GLY A 506 -9.47 -14.39 -16.15
N LEU A 507 -9.15 -13.32 -16.85
CA LEU A 507 -8.53 -12.11 -16.28
C LEU A 507 -8.81 -10.87 -17.13
N LYS A 508 -8.80 -9.71 -16.46
CA LYS A 508 -8.77 -8.38 -17.04
C LYS A 508 -7.39 -7.75 -16.78
N ILE A 509 -6.89 -6.95 -17.71
CA ILE A 509 -5.66 -6.18 -17.55
C ILE A 509 -6.01 -4.70 -17.39
N GLN A 510 -5.73 -4.15 -16.22
CA GLN A 510 -5.74 -2.72 -15.96
C GLN A 510 -4.33 -2.19 -16.19
N TYR A 511 -4.15 -1.11 -16.95
CA TYR A 511 -2.83 -0.68 -17.37
C TYR A 511 -2.68 0.84 -17.34
N GLU A 512 -1.44 1.32 -17.15
CA GLU A 512 -1.12 2.73 -17.29
C GLU A 512 -0.97 3.13 -18.76
N SER A 513 -1.56 4.27 -19.13
CA SER A 513 -1.56 4.80 -20.51
C SER A 513 -0.16 5.08 -21.09
N ARG A 514 0.90 4.96 -20.29
CA ARG A 514 2.32 5.07 -20.70
C ARG A 514 2.88 3.80 -21.36
N LEU A 515 2.11 2.71 -21.42
CA LEU A 515 2.49 1.54 -22.21
C LEU A 515 2.57 1.88 -23.70
N ALA A 516 3.47 1.21 -24.43
CA ALA A 516 3.56 1.37 -25.87
C ALA A 516 2.22 1.03 -26.55
N PRO A 517 1.73 1.84 -27.50
CA PRO A 517 0.45 1.59 -28.18
C PRO A 517 0.37 0.21 -28.84
N GLU A 518 1.50 -0.33 -29.30
CA GLU A 518 1.62 -1.65 -29.91
C GLU A 518 1.33 -2.78 -28.91
N VAL A 519 1.66 -2.58 -27.64
CA VAL A 519 1.34 -3.54 -26.57
C VAL A 519 -0.16 -3.57 -26.34
N VAL A 520 -0.79 -2.40 -26.22
CA VAL A 520 -2.24 -2.28 -25.99
C VAL A 520 -3.01 -2.86 -27.18
N SER A 521 -2.63 -2.51 -28.42
CA SER A 521 -3.27 -3.06 -29.63
C SER A 521 -3.02 -4.57 -29.78
N GLY A 522 -1.81 -5.03 -29.46
CA GLY A 522 -1.47 -6.45 -29.47
C GLY A 522 -2.27 -7.28 -28.47
N LEU A 523 -2.52 -6.77 -27.26
CA LEU A 523 -3.36 -7.42 -26.26
C LEU A 523 -4.84 -7.42 -26.66
N ARG A 524 -5.34 -6.33 -27.26
CA ARG A 524 -6.71 -6.30 -27.83
C ARG A 524 -6.88 -7.33 -28.95
N ALA A 525 -5.92 -7.42 -29.85
CA ALA A 525 -5.95 -8.42 -30.91
C ALA A 525 -5.93 -9.88 -30.38
N ARG A 526 -5.38 -10.09 -29.18
CA ARG A 526 -5.39 -11.37 -28.44
C ARG A 526 -6.68 -11.59 -27.64
N GLY A 527 -7.63 -10.61 -27.65
CA GLY A 527 -8.93 -10.72 -27.00
C GLY A 527 -8.96 -10.37 -25.51
N PHE A 528 -7.94 -9.72 -24.96
CA PHE A 528 -7.94 -9.31 -23.56
C PHE A 528 -8.90 -8.15 -23.28
N ALA A 529 -9.61 -8.23 -22.15
CA ALA A 529 -10.31 -7.10 -21.57
C ALA A 529 -9.28 -6.13 -20.96
N LEU A 530 -9.28 -4.87 -21.45
CA LEU A 530 -8.30 -3.86 -21.08
C LEU A 530 -9.00 -2.63 -20.48
N GLU A 531 -8.41 -2.10 -19.40
CA GLU A 531 -8.88 -0.87 -18.73
C GLU A 531 -7.71 0.08 -18.53
N ASP A 532 -7.83 1.30 -19.09
CA ASP A 532 -6.84 2.35 -18.93
C ASP A 532 -7.00 3.06 -17.58
N LEU A 533 -5.93 3.11 -16.80
CA LEU A 533 -5.88 3.73 -15.47
C LEU A 533 -5.32 5.15 -15.47
N GLY A 534 -4.98 5.70 -16.63
CA GLY A 534 -4.23 6.95 -16.76
C GLY A 534 -2.72 6.76 -16.63
N ALA A 535 -1.96 7.87 -16.65
CA ALA A 535 -0.50 7.81 -16.78
C ALA A 535 0.23 7.30 -15.53
N TYR A 536 -0.21 7.72 -14.35
CA TYR A 536 0.37 7.37 -13.05
C TYR A 536 -0.76 7.08 -12.07
N ASN A 537 -1.04 5.80 -11.88
CA ASN A 537 -2.16 5.41 -11.03
C ASN A 537 -1.69 4.97 -9.65
N TYR A 538 -2.14 5.64 -8.60
CA TYR A 538 -1.72 5.37 -7.24
C TYR A 538 -2.09 3.94 -6.73
N HIS A 539 -3.10 3.29 -7.34
CA HIS A 539 -3.48 1.91 -7.02
C HIS A 539 -2.44 0.88 -7.46
N THR A 540 -1.63 1.21 -8.47
CA THR A 540 -0.55 0.33 -8.93
C THR A 540 0.70 0.40 -8.04
N GLY A 541 0.56 0.97 -6.84
CA GLY A 541 1.59 1.05 -5.82
C GLY A 541 2.37 2.37 -5.86
N SER A 542 3.33 2.49 -4.94
CA SER A 542 4.26 3.61 -4.85
C SER A 542 5.54 3.10 -4.21
N MET A 543 6.50 2.74 -5.04
CA MET A 543 7.75 2.11 -4.60
C MET A 543 8.59 3.06 -3.76
N GLN A 544 9.07 2.59 -2.61
CA GLN A 544 10.23 3.14 -1.90
C GLN A 544 11.38 2.18 -2.12
N ILE A 545 12.51 2.72 -2.55
CA ILE A 545 13.63 1.90 -3.00
C ILE A 545 14.96 2.53 -2.60
N VAL A 546 15.82 1.73 -2.00
CA VAL A 546 17.22 2.06 -1.70
C VAL A 546 18.09 0.95 -2.25
N TRP A 547 19.19 1.30 -2.89
CA TRP A 547 20.14 0.32 -3.39
C TRP A 547 21.58 0.82 -3.21
N ARG A 548 22.49 -0.13 -3.23
CA ARG A 548 23.92 0.13 -3.30
C ARG A 548 24.37 0.00 -4.74
N ASP A 549 24.92 1.07 -5.30
CA ASP A 549 25.59 0.99 -6.58
C ASP A 549 26.82 0.07 -6.45
N LEU A 550 26.76 -1.07 -7.12
CA LEU A 550 27.79 -2.12 -7.00
C LEU A 550 29.15 -1.73 -7.61
N LYS A 551 29.21 -0.63 -8.39
CA LYS A 551 30.45 -0.12 -8.98
C LYS A 551 31.13 0.89 -8.06
N THR A 552 30.36 1.80 -7.48
CA THR A 552 30.89 2.89 -6.65
C THR A 552 30.81 2.62 -5.15
N GLY A 553 29.98 1.66 -4.73
CA GLY A 553 29.70 1.37 -3.33
C GLY A 553 28.75 2.38 -2.66
N LYS A 554 28.35 3.46 -3.35
CA LYS A 554 27.46 4.49 -2.82
C LYS A 554 26.04 3.98 -2.62
N LEU A 555 25.39 4.49 -1.61
CA LEU A 555 23.94 4.30 -1.43
C LEU A 555 23.19 5.24 -2.38
N MET A 556 22.20 4.70 -3.03
CA MET A 556 21.29 5.37 -3.93
C MET A 556 19.87 5.22 -3.40
N GLY A 557 19.01 6.19 -3.61
CA GLY A 557 17.62 6.12 -3.18
C GLY A 557 16.69 6.81 -4.15
N SER A 558 15.50 6.24 -4.33
CA SER A 558 14.44 6.84 -5.13
C SER A 558 13.07 6.43 -4.59
N THR A 559 12.05 7.08 -5.11
CA THR A 559 10.64 6.70 -4.94
C THR A 559 9.98 6.75 -6.30
N ASP A 560 8.82 6.16 -6.45
CA ASP A 560 8.15 6.28 -7.74
C ASP A 560 7.26 7.52 -7.87
N ALA A 561 6.86 7.81 -9.11
CA ALA A 561 6.13 9.02 -9.48
C ALA A 561 4.65 9.03 -9.07
N ARG A 562 4.09 7.90 -8.61
CA ARG A 562 2.63 7.73 -8.41
C ARG A 562 2.11 8.34 -7.13
N ARG A 563 3.00 8.65 -6.19
CA ARG A 563 2.68 9.31 -4.92
C ARG A 563 3.74 10.36 -4.55
N LEU A 564 3.61 10.93 -3.35
CA LEU A 564 4.40 12.07 -2.86
C LEU A 564 5.82 11.72 -2.41
N GLY A 565 6.29 10.50 -2.60
CA GLY A 565 7.52 9.97 -2.04
C GLY A 565 8.77 10.82 -2.25
N ASN A 566 9.74 10.68 -1.35
CA ASN A 566 11.05 11.33 -1.40
C ASN A 566 12.14 10.39 -0.89
N ALA A 567 13.37 10.55 -1.42
CA ALA A 567 14.55 9.88 -0.93
C ALA A 567 15.66 10.90 -0.67
N GLN A 568 16.43 10.70 0.40
CA GLN A 568 17.58 11.54 0.76
C GLN A 568 18.69 10.71 1.38
N GLY A 569 19.93 11.08 1.09
CA GLY A 569 21.13 10.49 1.65
C GLY A 569 22.13 11.51 2.21
N TYR A 570 23.19 11.02 2.86
CA TYR A 570 24.29 11.86 3.37
C TYR A 570 25.61 11.10 3.37
#